data_ef7b011467917a85ae76f9070a1fda2f
#
_entry.id   ef7b011467917a85ae76f9070a1fda2f
#
_cell.length_a   1.000
_cell.length_b   1.000
_cell.length_c   1.000
_cell.angle_alpha   90.00
_cell.angle_beta   90.00
_cell.angle_gamma   90.00
#
_symmetry.space_group_name_H-M   'P 1'
#
loop_
_entity.id
_entity.type
_entity.pdbx_description
1 polymer ?
#
loop_
_entity_poly.entity_id
_entity_poly.type
_entity_poly.pdbx_seq_one_letter_code
_entity_poly.pdbx_strand_id
1 'polypeptide(L)'
;MNSNRRKFIKNSSLFLLGSSSSFLFPAELLASIRKRVGANDQINMGLIGCNGMGFSNLLSLLKISEVSVIALCDVDENVLARRTSELEKAGINKPKWYKDYRELLDNKDIDFVVIGTPDHWHCLQLTDALAAGKDVYCEKPIANSMQQCELMLNTVEKSERIVQIGQWQRSQPHFVDAINFVHSGKLGEIRLAKAWAYQGWMKPVPILPDEKSPAGVDYDMWLGPAPKRAFNTNRFHFNFRWFWDYAGGLMTDWGVHLIDYALYGMKAGTPKSVMAIGGKFAYPNDASETPDSLQAVFEYDDFSILWEHATGIDGGNYGRNHGIAFIGNNGTLVLDRSGWEVIPENEFQGWGKEGIPRMEALPLQQNQGSGLDLHTKNFIEAVKSRNAINLNAPIKVGYDAAMVSHMGNVAYKSGNRVYWDANSGRFTDQTANEIMMASYNNGWKLPQ
;
A
#
# COMPACT_ATOMS: atom_id res chain seq x y z
N MET A 1 29.87 11.00 -21.13
CA MET A 1 28.94 10.09 -20.41
C MET A 1 28.10 10.85 -19.38
N ASN A 2 27.29 11.84 -19.75
CA ASN A 2 26.56 12.62 -18.71
C ASN A 2 25.20 13.21 -19.15
N SER A 3 24.56 12.69 -20.21
CA SER A 3 23.25 13.24 -20.66
C SER A 3 22.03 12.37 -20.30
N ASN A 4 22.20 11.09 -19.99
CA ASN A 4 21.07 10.16 -19.74
C ASN A 4 20.56 10.19 -18.28
N ARG A 5 21.38 10.57 -17.32
CA ARG A 5 20.97 10.67 -15.90
C ARG A 5 19.95 11.78 -15.63
N ARG A 6 20.01 12.88 -16.33
CA ARG A 6 19.06 14.01 -16.15
C ARG A 6 17.67 13.78 -16.76
N LYS A 7 17.55 12.94 -17.78
CA LYS A 7 16.24 12.57 -18.37
C LYS A 7 15.49 11.56 -17.52
N PHE A 8 16.20 10.66 -16.82
CA PHE A 8 15.61 9.64 -15.95
C PHE A 8 14.96 10.25 -14.71
N ILE A 9 15.59 11.27 -14.10
CA ILE A 9 15.07 11.94 -12.89
C ILE A 9 13.77 12.71 -13.18
N LYS A 10 13.55 13.20 -14.41
CA LYS A 10 12.33 13.94 -14.76
C LYS A 10 11.07 13.10 -14.88
N ASN A 11 11.17 11.82 -15.17
CA ASN A 11 9.99 10.96 -15.38
C ASN A 11 9.56 10.19 -14.11
N SER A 12 10.43 10.04 -13.10
CA SER A 12 10.11 9.33 -11.86
C SER A 12 9.52 10.22 -10.75
N SER A 13 9.63 11.54 -10.89
CA SER A 13 9.24 12.52 -9.86
C SER A 13 7.82 13.07 -9.99
N LEU A 14 7.01 12.55 -10.89
CA LEU A 14 5.66 13.11 -11.14
C LEU A 14 4.55 12.59 -10.22
N PHE A 15 4.86 11.73 -9.23
CA PHE A 15 3.82 11.15 -8.35
C PHE A 15 3.82 11.64 -6.89
N LEU A 16 4.74 12.54 -6.49
CA LEU A 16 4.92 12.88 -5.07
C LEU A 16 5.29 14.35 -4.82
N LEU A 17 4.50 15.30 -5.32
CA LEU A 17 4.59 16.68 -4.82
C LEU A 17 3.18 17.21 -4.56
N GLY A 18 2.82 17.28 -3.28
CA GLY A 18 1.76 18.16 -2.78
C GLY A 18 2.18 19.61 -2.94
N SER A 19 2.19 20.12 -4.16
CA SER A 19 2.23 21.53 -4.48
C SER A 19 1.19 21.80 -5.56
N SER A 20 0.51 22.90 -5.44
CA SER A 20 -0.55 23.46 -6.29
C SER A 20 -0.17 23.54 -7.78
N SER A 21 0.01 22.40 -8.43
CA SER A 21 0.09 22.30 -9.88
C SER A 21 -1.29 21.93 -10.40
N SER A 22 -1.84 22.72 -11.30
CA SER A 22 -3.05 22.43 -12.05
C SER A 22 -2.94 21.04 -12.66
N PHE A 23 -3.67 20.07 -12.10
CA PHE A 23 -3.77 18.73 -12.68
C PHE A 23 -4.46 18.87 -14.05
N LEU A 24 -3.69 18.76 -15.12
CA LEU A 24 -4.23 18.52 -16.45
C LEU A 24 -4.70 17.06 -16.46
N PHE A 25 -6.00 16.85 -16.62
CA PHE A 25 -6.56 15.52 -16.78
C PHE A 25 -5.95 14.84 -18.01
N PRO A 26 -5.52 13.57 -17.93
CA PRO A 26 -5.04 12.84 -19.09
C PRO A 26 -6.08 12.85 -20.21
N ALA A 27 -5.64 13.04 -21.44
CA ALA A 27 -6.54 13.03 -22.61
C ALA A 27 -7.36 11.73 -22.72
N GLU A 28 -6.81 10.62 -22.24
CA GLU A 28 -7.47 9.32 -22.14
C GLU A 28 -8.68 9.34 -21.20
N LEU A 29 -8.60 10.05 -20.08
CA LEU A 29 -9.73 10.22 -19.17
C LEU A 29 -10.85 11.01 -19.82
N LEU A 30 -10.54 12.10 -20.52
CA LEU A 30 -11.52 12.91 -21.24
C LEU A 30 -12.16 12.13 -22.40
N ALA A 31 -11.44 11.24 -23.04
CA ALA A 31 -11.95 10.38 -24.11
C ALA A 31 -12.91 9.30 -23.57
N SER A 32 -12.63 8.71 -22.41
CA SER A 32 -13.51 7.69 -21.80
C SER A 32 -14.82 8.29 -21.28
N ILE A 33 -14.78 9.50 -20.74
CA ILE A 33 -15.97 10.23 -20.26
C ILE A 33 -16.95 10.47 -21.42
N ARG A 34 -16.48 10.68 -22.66
CA ARG A 34 -17.31 10.86 -23.86
C ARG A 34 -17.99 9.57 -24.36
N LYS A 35 -17.55 8.40 -23.93
CA LYS A 35 -18.05 7.07 -24.33
C LYS A 35 -18.95 6.42 -23.28
N ARG A 36 -19.50 7.17 -22.33
CA ARG A 36 -20.30 6.60 -21.25
C ARG A 36 -21.50 5.82 -21.76
N VAL A 37 -21.73 4.68 -21.14
CA VAL A 37 -22.90 3.82 -21.36
C VAL A 37 -24.19 4.47 -20.81
N GLY A 38 -25.35 3.93 -21.19
CA GLY A 38 -26.63 4.39 -20.67
C GLY A 38 -26.73 4.29 -19.14
N ALA A 39 -27.61 5.09 -18.53
CA ALA A 39 -27.73 5.18 -17.07
C ALA A 39 -28.03 3.83 -16.38
N ASN A 40 -28.72 2.91 -17.06
CA ASN A 40 -29.07 1.59 -16.52
C ASN A 40 -27.89 0.59 -16.50
N ASP A 41 -26.81 0.90 -17.20
CA ASP A 41 -25.62 0.03 -17.29
C ASP A 41 -24.43 0.62 -16.51
N GLN A 42 -24.66 1.70 -15.74
CA GLN A 42 -23.63 2.33 -14.93
C GLN A 42 -23.45 1.62 -13.59
N ILE A 43 -22.21 1.55 -13.14
CA ILE A 43 -21.79 1.08 -11.81
C ILE A 43 -21.41 2.32 -11.00
N ASN A 44 -22.16 2.61 -9.97
CA ASN A 44 -22.04 3.83 -9.18
C ASN A 44 -21.05 3.70 -8.05
N MET A 45 -20.10 4.63 -7.99
CA MET A 45 -19.02 4.66 -7.01
C MET A 45 -19.24 5.77 -5.97
N GLY A 46 -18.95 5.44 -4.69
CA GLY A 46 -18.65 6.39 -3.63
C GLY A 46 -17.15 6.38 -3.30
N LEU A 47 -16.55 7.57 -3.11
CA LEU A 47 -15.16 7.68 -2.65
C LEU A 47 -15.13 8.17 -1.20
N ILE A 48 -14.45 7.44 -0.32
CA ILE A 48 -14.21 7.80 1.09
C ILE A 48 -12.72 8.09 1.26
N GLY A 49 -12.37 9.35 1.59
CA GLY A 49 -10.99 9.85 1.55
C GLY A 49 -10.59 10.33 0.16
N CYS A 50 -10.83 11.61 -0.10
CA CYS A 50 -10.79 12.21 -1.46
C CYS A 50 -9.43 12.80 -1.82
N ASN A 51 -8.39 12.60 -1.00
CA ASN A 51 -7.05 13.14 -1.28
C ASN A 51 -6.08 12.04 -1.74
N GLY A 52 -4.89 12.44 -2.21
CA GLY A 52 -3.79 11.51 -2.53
C GLY A 52 -4.23 10.30 -3.35
N MET A 53 -3.99 9.10 -2.80
CA MET A 53 -4.22 7.84 -3.50
C MET A 53 -5.70 7.56 -3.76
N GLY A 54 -6.59 7.93 -2.83
CA GLY A 54 -8.04 7.80 -3.04
C GLY A 54 -8.50 8.49 -4.31
N PHE A 55 -8.06 9.73 -4.56
CA PHE A 55 -8.39 10.44 -5.80
C PHE A 55 -7.73 9.83 -7.03
N SER A 56 -6.51 9.29 -6.92
CA SER A 56 -5.84 8.59 -8.02
C SER A 56 -6.60 7.33 -8.44
N ASN A 57 -7.12 6.58 -7.47
CA ASN A 57 -7.98 5.41 -7.72
C ASN A 57 -9.28 5.82 -8.43
N LEU A 58 -9.91 6.89 -7.98
CA LEU A 58 -11.12 7.43 -8.63
C LEU A 58 -10.82 7.78 -10.09
N LEU A 59 -9.74 8.49 -10.39
CA LEU A 59 -9.36 8.85 -11.76
C LEU A 59 -9.08 7.61 -12.63
N SER A 60 -8.46 6.59 -12.08
CA SER A 60 -8.23 5.32 -12.77
C SER A 60 -9.55 4.60 -13.07
N LEU A 61 -10.44 4.50 -12.09
CA LEU A 61 -11.76 3.90 -12.25
C LEU A 61 -12.63 4.62 -13.29
N LEU A 62 -12.57 5.95 -13.34
CA LEU A 62 -13.32 6.75 -14.33
C LEU A 62 -12.84 6.58 -15.78
N LYS A 63 -11.70 5.92 -16.03
CA LYS A 63 -11.30 5.49 -17.37
C LYS A 63 -12.17 4.34 -17.91
N ILE A 64 -12.91 3.67 -17.03
CA ILE A 64 -13.83 2.59 -17.37
C ILE A 64 -15.21 3.21 -17.64
N SER A 65 -15.74 3.04 -18.85
CA SER A 65 -16.92 3.74 -19.33
C SER A 65 -18.21 3.48 -18.53
N GLU A 66 -18.28 2.32 -17.88
CA GLU A 66 -19.41 1.90 -17.04
C GLU A 66 -19.36 2.49 -15.63
N VAL A 67 -18.22 3.03 -15.17
CA VAL A 67 -18.09 3.56 -13.82
C VAL A 67 -18.49 5.02 -13.74
N SER A 68 -19.32 5.36 -12.75
CA SER A 68 -19.76 6.72 -12.47
C SER A 68 -19.51 7.08 -11.00
N VAL A 69 -18.91 8.24 -10.72
CA VAL A 69 -18.78 8.76 -9.35
C VAL A 69 -20.02 9.59 -9.01
N ILE A 70 -20.74 9.18 -7.97
CA ILE A 70 -21.96 9.89 -7.52
C ILE A 70 -21.82 10.49 -6.12
N ALA A 71 -20.81 10.08 -5.36
CA ALA A 71 -20.58 10.51 -3.98
C ALA A 71 -19.11 10.69 -3.64
N LEU A 72 -18.79 11.75 -2.89
CA LEU A 72 -17.50 12.00 -2.25
C LEU A 72 -17.69 12.18 -0.75
N CYS A 73 -16.86 11.53 0.06
CA CYS A 73 -16.83 11.69 1.49
C CYS A 73 -15.41 12.05 1.95
N ASP A 74 -15.29 13.17 2.63
CA ASP A 74 -14.06 13.61 3.28
C ASP A 74 -14.38 14.50 4.48
N VAL A 75 -13.56 14.46 5.51
CA VAL A 75 -13.68 15.31 6.70
C VAL A 75 -13.19 16.75 6.47
N ASP A 76 -12.55 17.00 5.31
CA ASP A 76 -12.04 18.32 4.89
C ASP A 76 -12.86 18.86 3.71
N GLU A 77 -13.71 19.86 3.98
CA GLU A 77 -14.52 20.53 2.95
C GLU A 77 -13.65 21.18 1.84
N ASN A 78 -12.44 21.61 2.16
CA ASN A 78 -11.54 22.19 1.17
C ASN A 78 -11.08 21.14 0.16
N VAL A 79 -10.88 19.89 0.61
CA VAL A 79 -10.61 18.76 -0.27
C VAL A 79 -11.81 18.47 -1.15
N LEU A 80 -13.03 18.36 -0.57
CA LEU A 80 -14.25 18.12 -1.31
C LEU A 80 -14.49 19.18 -2.40
N ALA A 81 -14.35 20.46 -2.06
CA ALA A 81 -14.52 21.58 -2.99
C ALA A 81 -13.53 21.52 -4.15
N ARG A 82 -12.24 21.30 -3.84
CA ARG A 82 -11.18 21.21 -4.85
C ARG A 82 -11.44 20.03 -5.81
N ARG A 83 -11.69 18.83 -5.28
CA ARG A 83 -11.90 17.63 -6.09
C ARG A 83 -13.16 17.69 -6.93
N THR A 84 -14.22 18.26 -6.39
CA THR A 84 -15.45 18.50 -7.17
C THR A 84 -15.19 19.45 -8.33
N SER A 85 -14.49 20.56 -8.09
CA SER A 85 -14.13 21.50 -9.17
C SER A 85 -13.26 20.84 -10.25
N GLU A 86 -12.34 19.97 -9.87
CA GLU A 86 -11.52 19.19 -10.82
C GLU A 86 -12.40 18.25 -11.66
N LEU A 87 -13.35 17.53 -11.05
CA LEU A 87 -14.27 16.64 -11.76
C LEU A 87 -15.21 17.39 -12.70
N GLU A 88 -15.80 18.50 -12.26
CA GLU A 88 -16.66 19.35 -13.10
C GLU A 88 -15.94 19.90 -14.33
N LYS A 89 -14.66 20.33 -14.17
CA LYS A 89 -13.81 20.75 -15.29
C LYS A 89 -13.54 19.62 -16.29
N ALA A 90 -13.55 18.37 -15.84
CA ALA A 90 -13.45 17.19 -16.69
C ALA A 90 -14.78 16.79 -17.34
N GLY A 91 -15.88 17.51 -17.08
CA GLY A 91 -17.20 17.20 -17.61
C GLY A 91 -17.96 16.11 -16.84
N ILE A 92 -17.54 15.84 -15.61
CA ILE A 92 -18.22 14.91 -14.70
C ILE A 92 -19.25 15.68 -13.89
N ASN A 93 -20.45 15.13 -13.75
CA ASN A 93 -21.50 15.73 -12.93
C ASN A 93 -21.03 15.85 -11.48
N LYS A 94 -21.46 16.93 -10.81
CA LYS A 94 -21.11 17.20 -9.41
C LYS A 94 -21.57 16.04 -8.51
N PRO A 95 -20.62 15.32 -7.83
CA PRO A 95 -20.98 14.28 -6.87
C PRO A 95 -21.60 14.88 -5.60
N LYS A 96 -22.46 14.11 -4.93
CA LYS A 96 -22.98 14.49 -3.62
C LYS A 96 -21.87 14.42 -2.57
N TRP A 97 -21.81 15.40 -1.67
CA TRP A 97 -20.85 15.45 -0.57
C TRP A 97 -21.40 14.83 0.70
N TYR A 98 -20.52 14.15 1.41
CA TYR A 98 -20.75 13.59 2.73
C TYR A 98 -19.56 13.91 3.62
N LYS A 99 -19.80 14.22 4.91
CA LYS A 99 -18.75 14.38 5.93
C LYS A 99 -18.56 13.10 6.73
N ASP A 100 -19.65 12.36 6.92
CA ASP A 100 -19.69 11.07 7.58
C ASP A 100 -19.86 9.96 6.53
N TYR A 101 -18.89 9.03 6.50
CA TYR A 101 -18.92 7.92 5.56
C TYR A 101 -20.13 7.00 5.75
N ARG A 102 -20.71 6.93 6.97
CA ARG A 102 -21.89 6.14 7.27
C ARG A 102 -23.11 6.64 6.50
N GLU A 103 -23.27 7.95 6.40
CA GLU A 103 -24.30 8.56 5.58
C GLU A 103 -24.10 8.28 4.08
N LEU A 104 -22.86 8.19 3.62
CA LEU A 104 -22.58 7.79 2.24
C LEU A 104 -22.96 6.32 2.02
N LEU A 105 -22.69 5.43 2.98
CA LEU A 105 -23.02 4.00 2.90
C LEU A 105 -24.54 3.76 2.88
N ASP A 106 -25.33 4.62 3.52
CA ASP A 106 -26.80 4.56 3.51
C ASP A 106 -27.41 4.85 2.13
N ASN A 107 -26.65 5.47 1.22
CA ASN A 107 -27.10 5.73 -0.14
C ASN A 107 -27.20 4.42 -0.94
N LYS A 108 -28.42 4.04 -1.33
CA LYS A 108 -28.72 2.78 -2.04
C LYS A 108 -28.30 2.80 -3.51
N ASP A 109 -28.08 3.98 -4.08
CA ASP A 109 -27.64 4.13 -5.46
C ASP A 109 -26.15 3.85 -5.66
N ILE A 110 -25.37 3.69 -4.56
CA ILE A 110 -23.96 3.34 -4.60
C ILE A 110 -23.82 1.82 -4.65
N ASP A 111 -23.12 1.30 -5.65
CA ASP A 111 -22.83 -0.12 -5.82
C ASP A 111 -21.56 -0.54 -5.06
N PHE A 112 -20.53 0.29 -5.14
CA PHE A 112 -19.26 0.05 -4.47
C PHE A 112 -18.62 1.32 -3.91
N VAL A 113 -17.70 1.13 -2.98
CA VAL A 113 -16.93 2.23 -2.40
C VAL A 113 -15.42 2.02 -2.59
N VAL A 114 -14.72 3.14 -2.75
CA VAL A 114 -13.26 3.20 -2.66
C VAL A 114 -12.90 3.80 -1.31
N ILE A 115 -12.08 3.11 -0.54
CA ILE A 115 -11.58 3.56 0.77
C ILE A 115 -10.12 3.99 0.60
N GLY A 116 -9.86 5.29 0.70
CA GLY A 116 -8.54 5.92 0.56
C GLY A 116 -8.19 6.83 1.73
N THR A 117 -8.75 6.55 2.91
CA THR A 117 -8.50 7.24 4.18
C THR A 117 -7.14 6.86 4.79
N PRO A 118 -6.71 7.45 5.93
CA PRO A 118 -5.59 6.93 6.71
C PRO A 118 -5.85 5.51 7.27
N ASP A 119 -4.77 4.76 7.48
CA ASP A 119 -4.79 3.32 7.80
C ASP A 119 -5.68 2.95 8.99
N HIS A 120 -5.73 3.80 10.03
CA HIS A 120 -6.54 3.57 11.24
C HIS A 120 -8.05 3.57 11.01
N TRP A 121 -8.51 4.04 9.85
CA TRP A 121 -9.91 4.05 9.45
C TRP A 121 -10.34 2.84 8.63
N HIS A 122 -9.42 2.17 7.95
CA HIS A 122 -9.73 1.16 6.94
C HIS A 122 -10.61 0.03 7.48
N CYS A 123 -10.29 -0.47 8.69
CA CYS A 123 -11.03 -1.59 9.28
C CYS A 123 -12.52 -1.25 9.51
N LEU A 124 -12.81 -0.10 10.14
CA LEU A 124 -14.19 0.34 10.38
C LEU A 124 -14.94 0.54 9.06
N GLN A 125 -14.35 1.28 8.14
CA GLN A 125 -15.00 1.64 6.88
C GLN A 125 -15.26 0.44 5.99
N LEU A 126 -14.33 -0.53 5.96
CA LEU A 126 -14.52 -1.75 5.19
C LEU A 126 -15.64 -2.63 5.79
N THR A 127 -15.62 -2.84 7.10
CA THR A 127 -16.65 -3.67 7.76
C THR A 127 -18.04 -3.06 7.66
N ASP A 128 -18.17 -1.75 7.83
CA ASP A 128 -19.44 -1.02 7.69
C ASP A 128 -19.92 -1.03 6.23
N ALA A 129 -19.01 -0.90 5.25
CA ALA A 129 -19.36 -0.97 3.83
C ALA A 129 -19.91 -2.36 3.45
N LEU A 130 -19.31 -3.44 3.95
CA LEU A 130 -19.81 -4.79 3.74
C LEU A 130 -21.20 -4.99 4.39
N ALA A 131 -21.38 -4.49 5.60
CA ALA A 131 -22.68 -4.53 6.29
C ALA A 131 -23.77 -3.73 5.54
N ALA A 132 -23.39 -2.62 4.90
CA ALA A 132 -24.27 -1.83 4.05
C ALA A 132 -24.52 -2.46 2.66
N GLY A 133 -23.90 -3.62 2.37
CA GLY A 133 -24.08 -4.36 1.12
C GLY A 133 -23.28 -3.81 -0.06
N LYS A 134 -22.20 -3.06 0.18
CA LYS A 134 -21.34 -2.48 -0.86
C LYS A 134 -20.17 -3.39 -1.18
N ASP A 135 -19.75 -3.43 -2.46
CA ASP A 135 -18.44 -3.94 -2.84
C ASP A 135 -17.37 -2.91 -2.47
N VAL A 136 -16.12 -3.34 -2.27
CA VAL A 136 -15.09 -2.46 -1.70
C VAL A 136 -13.76 -2.57 -2.45
N TYR A 137 -13.21 -1.43 -2.82
CA TYR A 137 -11.79 -1.28 -3.14
C TYR A 137 -11.13 -0.54 -1.97
N CYS A 138 -10.29 -1.22 -1.20
CA CYS A 138 -9.65 -0.66 0.00
C CYS A 138 -8.16 -0.43 -0.23
N GLU A 139 -7.66 0.77 0.09
CA GLU A 139 -6.23 1.04 0.02
C GLU A 139 -5.42 0.20 1.02
N LYS A 140 -4.15 0.04 0.67
CA LYS A 140 -3.12 -0.60 1.51
C LYS A 140 -2.49 0.46 2.45
N PRO A 141 -1.93 0.05 3.61
CA PRO A 141 -2.12 -1.22 4.34
C PRO A 141 -3.58 -1.41 4.72
N ILE A 142 -4.04 -2.65 4.80
CA ILE A 142 -5.48 -2.87 5.10
C ILE A 142 -5.90 -2.35 6.49
N ALA A 143 -4.96 -2.27 7.44
CA ALA A 143 -5.21 -1.77 8.78
C ALA A 143 -3.91 -1.30 9.46
N ASN A 144 -4.02 -0.64 10.62
CA ASN A 144 -2.87 -0.21 11.42
C ASN A 144 -2.54 -1.13 12.61
N SER A 145 -3.17 -2.30 12.72
CA SER A 145 -2.85 -3.33 13.72
C SER A 145 -3.13 -4.74 13.18
N MET A 146 -2.45 -5.74 13.76
CA MET A 146 -2.64 -7.15 13.36
C MET A 146 -4.04 -7.64 13.71
N GLN A 147 -4.59 -7.26 14.85
CA GLN A 147 -5.95 -7.62 15.24
C GLN A 147 -7.01 -7.14 14.24
N GLN A 148 -6.86 -5.92 13.72
CA GLN A 148 -7.74 -5.41 12.69
C GLN A 148 -7.58 -6.16 11.37
N CYS A 149 -6.35 -6.55 11.00
CA CYS A 149 -6.12 -7.38 9.82
C CYS A 149 -6.87 -8.72 9.92
N GLU A 150 -6.79 -9.40 11.07
CA GLU A 150 -7.53 -10.65 11.34
C GLU A 150 -9.05 -10.44 11.22
N LEU A 151 -9.56 -9.36 11.82
CA LEU A 151 -10.99 -9.05 11.75
C LEU A 151 -11.44 -8.81 10.31
N MET A 152 -10.70 -8.02 9.54
CA MET A 152 -11.05 -7.71 8.16
C MET A 152 -11.04 -8.98 7.28
N LEU A 153 -10.04 -9.85 7.42
CA LEU A 153 -10.01 -11.13 6.71
C LEU A 153 -11.27 -11.95 7.01
N ASN A 154 -11.55 -12.18 8.29
CA ASN A 154 -12.70 -12.96 8.74
C ASN A 154 -14.04 -12.37 8.28
N THR A 155 -14.16 -11.04 8.24
CA THR A 155 -15.40 -10.36 7.81
C THR A 155 -15.60 -10.51 6.31
N VAL A 156 -14.54 -10.35 5.51
CA VAL A 156 -14.63 -10.51 4.05
C VAL A 156 -14.91 -11.94 3.66
N GLU A 157 -14.27 -12.92 4.30
CA GLU A 157 -14.50 -14.36 4.03
C GLU A 157 -15.96 -14.81 4.31
N LYS A 158 -16.64 -14.12 5.21
CA LYS A 158 -18.06 -14.38 5.52
C LYS A 158 -19.00 -13.57 4.61
N SER A 159 -18.49 -12.69 3.78
CA SER A 159 -19.26 -11.80 2.93
C SER A 159 -19.34 -12.31 1.49
N GLU A 160 -20.45 -12.04 0.83
CA GLU A 160 -20.62 -12.26 -0.62
C GLU A 160 -20.17 -11.06 -1.47
N ARG A 161 -19.59 -10.03 -0.82
CA ARG A 161 -19.16 -8.81 -1.52
C ARG A 161 -17.78 -9.00 -2.15
N ILE A 162 -17.57 -8.27 -3.23
CA ILE A 162 -16.27 -8.25 -3.91
C ILE A 162 -15.37 -7.24 -3.18
N VAL A 163 -14.23 -7.72 -2.68
CA VAL A 163 -13.25 -6.87 -1.97
C VAL A 163 -11.89 -7.01 -2.59
N GLN A 164 -11.35 -5.91 -3.12
CA GLN A 164 -9.98 -5.84 -3.63
C GLN A 164 -9.16 -4.84 -2.82
N ILE A 165 -7.91 -5.20 -2.55
CA ILE A 165 -6.95 -4.37 -1.82
C ILE A 165 -6.03 -3.65 -2.81
N GLY A 166 -5.65 -2.41 -2.51
CA GLY A 166 -4.87 -1.51 -3.36
C GLY A 166 -3.41 -1.92 -3.62
N GLN A 167 -3.10 -3.22 -3.63
CA GLN A 167 -1.80 -3.76 -4.07
C GLN A 167 -1.71 -3.85 -5.59
N TRP A 168 -1.84 -2.70 -6.25
CA TRP A 168 -1.95 -2.58 -7.71
C TRP A 168 -0.76 -3.17 -8.50
N GLN A 169 0.42 -3.31 -7.87
CA GLN A 169 1.57 -3.97 -8.48
C GLN A 169 1.25 -5.41 -8.88
N ARG A 170 0.33 -6.10 -8.17
CA ARG A 170 -0.17 -7.43 -8.52
C ARG A 170 -0.82 -7.54 -9.89
N SER A 171 -1.23 -6.40 -10.47
CA SER A 171 -1.82 -6.32 -11.82
C SER A 171 -0.82 -5.84 -12.87
N GLN A 172 0.41 -5.52 -12.49
CA GLN A 172 1.39 -4.93 -13.40
C GLN A 172 2.20 -6.01 -14.12
N PRO A 173 2.20 -6.04 -15.48
CA PRO A 173 2.72 -7.17 -16.26
C PRO A 173 4.14 -7.59 -15.87
N HIS A 174 5.09 -6.65 -15.81
CA HIS A 174 6.48 -7.00 -15.51
C HIS A 174 6.69 -7.59 -14.10
N PHE A 175 5.82 -7.22 -13.13
CA PHE A 175 5.82 -7.86 -11.81
C PHE A 175 5.33 -9.32 -11.90
N VAL A 176 4.25 -9.55 -12.68
CA VAL A 176 3.72 -10.91 -12.91
C VAL A 176 4.77 -11.76 -13.63
N ASP A 177 5.44 -11.21 -14.65
CA ASP A 177 6.49 -11.92 -15.41
C ASP A 177 7.69 -12.26 -14.52
N ALA A 178 8.12 -11.33 -13.66
CA ALA A 178 9.20 -11.57 -12.70
C ALA A 178 8.87 -12.73 -11.75
N ILE A 179 7.65 -12.76 -11.21
CA ILE A 179 7.22 -13.84 -10.31
C ILE A 179 7.09 -15.18 -11.06
N ASN A 180 6.59 -15.17 -12.29
CA ASN A 180 6.60 -16.37 -13.13
C ASN A 180 8.00 -16.91 -13.34
N PHE A 181 8.98 -16.01 -13.54
CA PHE A 181 10.39 -16.40 -13.65
C PHE A 181 10.91 -16.98 -12.32
N VAL A 182 10.62 -16.38 -11.18
CA VAL A 182 10.94 -16.94 -9.85
C VAL A 182 10.37 -18.35 -9.72
N HIS A 183 9.09 -18.55 -10.04
CA HIS A 183 8.41 -19.85 -9.96
C HIS A 183 8.89 -20.88 -10.98
N SER A 184 9.63 -20.46 -12.03
CA SER A 184 10.19 -21.40 -13.02
C SER A 184 11.31 -22.27 -12.45
N GLY A 185 11.87 -21.95 -11.29
CA GLY A 185 12.96 -22.66 -10.65
C GLY A 185 14.35 -22.40 -11.27
N LYS A 186 14.44 -21.54 -12.29
CA LYS A 186 15.73 -21.25 -12.98
C LYS A 186 16.77 -20.62 -12.07
N LEU A 187 16.35 -19.87 -11.04
CA LEU A 187 17.24 -19.29 -10.04
C LEU A 187 17.88 -20.34 -9.11
N GLY A 188 17.44 -21.60 -9.19
CA GLY A 188 17.80 -22.64 -8.22
C GLY A 188 17.07 -22.43 -6.89
N GLU A 189 17.58 -22.99 -5.79
CA GLU A 189 17.03 -22.78 -4.46
C GLU A 189 17.23 -21.32 -4.03
N ILE A 190 16.11 -20.64 -3.77
CA ILE A 190 16.13 -19.26 -3.27
C ILE A 190 16.23 -19.32 -1.75
N ARG A 191 17.33 -18.82 -1.22
CA ARG A 191 17.65 -18.85 0.21
C ARG A 191 17.37 -17.53 0.93
N LEU A 192 17.33 -16.44 0.17
CA LEU A 192 17.14 -15.11 0.68
C LEU A 192 16.29 -14.29 -0.27
N ALA A 193 15.21 -13.69 0.25
CA ALA A 193 14.50 -12.61 -0.41
C ALA A 193 14.85 -11.29 0.31
N LYS A 194 15.36 -10.29 -0.41
CA LYS A 194 15.72 -9.00 0.16
C LYS A 194 14.84 -7.91 -0.39
N ALA A 195 14.11 -7.21 0.47
CA ALA A 195 13.26 -6.07 0.14
C ALA A 195 13.81 -4.79 0.79
N TRP A 196 13.81 -3.68 0.05
CA TRP A 196 14.33 -2.41 0.57
C TRP A 196 13.55 -1.20 0.04
N ALA A 197 13.51 -0.12 0.85
CA ALA A 197 12.91 1.16 0.49
C ALA A 197 13.76 2.33 1.03
N TYR A 198 14.64 2.87 0.20
CA TYR A 198 15.42 4.07 0.51
C TYR A 198 14.71 5.28 -0.07
N GLN A 199 14.37 6.25 0.79
CA GLN A 199 13.48 7.36 0.46
C GLN A 199 14.22 8.70 0.61
N GLY A 200 15.11 9.01 -0.34
CA GLY A 200 15.92 10.23 -0.33
C GLY A 200 15.12 11.53 -0.42
N TRP A 201 13.89 11.46 -0.95
CA TRP A 201 12.97 12.60 -1.01
C TRP A 201 12.37 12.98 0.35
N MET A 202 12.34 12.05 1.33
CA MET A 202 11.78 12.32 2.65
C MET A 202 12.67 13.28 3.42
N LYS A 203 12.05 14.34 3.94
CA LYS A 203 12.67 15.36 4.76
C LYS A 203 12.26 15.16 6.22
N PRO A 204 13.00 15.73 7.20
CA PRO A 204 12.57 15.70 8.58
C PRO A 204 11.19 16.33 8.73
N VAL A 205 10.36 15.74 9.58
CA VAL A 205 9.05 16.29 9.94
C VAL A 205 9.29 17.41 10.96
N PRO A 206 8.99 18.68 10.66
CA PRO A 206 9.31 19.79 11.56
C PRO A 206 8.51 19.68 12.86
N ILE A 207 9.09 20.15 13.99
CA ILE A 207 8.37 20.27 15.24
C ILE A 207 7.58 21.57 15.17
N LEU A 208 6.24 21.47 15.14
CA LEU A 208 5.33 22.61 15.13
C LEU A 208 4.43 22.58 16.38
N PRO A 209 3.99 23.75 16.87
CA PRO A 209 3.04 23.80 17.98
C PRO A 209 1.68 23.24 17.54
N ASP A 210 0.93 22.75 18.51
CA ASP A 210 -0.47 22.42 18.30
C ASP A 210 -1.27 23.70 18.04
N GLU A 211 -2.28 23.62 17.18
CA GLU A 211 -3.11 24.72 16.75
C GLU A 211 -4.59 24.35 16.64
N LYS A 212 -5.45 25.28 16.29
CA LYS A 212 -6.84 24.98 15.95
C LYS A 212 -6.90 24.30 14.60
N SER A 213 -7.78 23.32 14.45
CA SER A 213 -8.04 22.71 13.14
C SER A 213 -8.49 23.78 12.13
N PRO A 214 -8.08 23.69 10.87
CA PRO A 214 -8.48 24.59 9.81
C PRO A 214 -10.01 24.66 9.66
N ALA A 215 -10.52 25.81 9.22
CA ALA A 215 -11.94 25.95 8.92
C ALA A 215 -12.38 24.90 7.85
N GLY A 216 -13.52 24.28 8.07
CA GLY A 216 -14.06 23.26 7.19
C GLY A 216 -13.50 21.85 7.43
N VAL A 217 -12.62 21.65 8.42
CA VAL A 217 -12.09 20.34 8.82
C VAL A 217 -12.78 19.82 10.05
N ASP A 218 -13.42 18.65 9.96
CA ASP A 218 -13.90 17.87 11.10
C ASP A 218 -12.76 17.00 11.64
N TYR A 219 -11.98 17.58 12.57
CA TYR A 219 -10.81 16.91 13.11
C TYR A 219 -11.17 15.77 14.10
N ASP A 220 -12.27 15.88 14.80
CA ASP A 220 -12.73 14.79 15.69
C ASP A 220 -13.10 13.54 14.86
N MET A 221 -13.76 13.73 13.72
CA MET A 221 -14.00 12.64 12.77
C MET A 221 -12.70 12.16 12.09
N TRP A 222 -11.72 13.05 11.81
CA TRP A 222 -10.43 12.61 11.29
C TRP A 222 -9.68 11.70 12.28
N LEU A 223 -9.69 12.04 13.58
CA LEU A 223 -9.12 11.21 14.64
C LEU A 223 -9.84 9.86 14.75
N GLY A 224 -11.16 9.87 14.73
CA GLY A 224 -11.98 8.67 14.82
C GLY A 224 -11.57 7.75 15.98
N PRO A 225 -11.18 6.48 15.68
CA PRO A 225 -10.76 5.52 16.70
C PRO A 225 -9.39 5.80 17.31
N ALA A 226 -8.56 6.66 16.69
CA ALA A 226 -7.24 6.99 17.23
C ALA A 226 -7.32 7.77 18.55
N PRO A 227 -6.27 7.80 19.39
CA PRO A 227 -6.23 8.58 20.62
C PRO A 227 -6.49 10.06 20.36
N LYS A 228 -7.20 10.72 21.29
CA LYS A 228 -7.47 12.15 21.19
C LYS A 228 -6.19 12.96 21.37
N ARG A 229 -5.87 13.75 20.36
CA ARG A 229 -4.71 14.68 20.32
C ARG A 229 -5.17 16.04 19.81
N ALA A 230 -4.57 17.13 20.26
CA ALA A 230 -4.76 18.44 19.67
C ALA A 230 -4.38 18.44 18.19
N PHE A 231 -4.99 19.29 17.38
CA PHE A 231 -4.65 19.39 15.97
C PHE A 231 -3.20 19.87 15.80
N ASN A 232 -2.48 19.18 14.91
CA ASN A 232 -1.15 19.55 14.51
C ASN A 232 -0.98 19.23 13.01
N THR A 233 -0.62 20.23 12.24
CA THR A 233 -0.50 20.11 10.79
C THR A 233 0.53 19.04 10.35
N ASN A 234 1.50 18.71 11.21
CA ASN A 234 2.46 17.64 10.95
C ASN A 234 1.89 16.24 10.93
N ARG A 235 0.75 16.01 11.61
CA ARG A 235 0.08 14.71 11.65
C ARG A 235 -1.03 14.59 10.62
N PHE A 236 -1.51 15.72 10.11
CA PHE A 236 -2.68 15.79 9.25
C PHE A 236 -2.32 15.45 7.79
N HIS A 237 -3.30 14.93 7.03
CA HIS A 237 -3.17 14.50 5.64
C HIS A 237 -2.02 13.51 5.41
N PHE A 238 -0.91 13.91 4.78
CA PHE A 238 0.12 12.99 4.30
C PHE A 238 0.97 12.38 5.42
N ASN A 239 1.35 13.17 6.42
CA ASN A 239 2.34 12.78 7.42
C ASN A 239 1.81 11.84 8.51
N PHE A 240 0.51 11.54 8.55
CA PHE A 240 -0.04 10.55 9.49
C PHE A 240 0.75 9.25 9.51
N ARG A 241 1.37 8.89 8.42
CA ARG A 241 2.18 7.68 8.21
C ARG A 241 3.31 7.51 9.21
N TRP A 242 3.81 8.63 9.75
CA TRP A 242 4.97 8.67 10.63
C TRP A 242 4.59 8.71 12.11
N PHE A 243 3.32 8.49 12.44
CA PHE A 243 2.79 8.52 13.80
C PHE A 243 2.05 7.23 14.10
N TRP A 244 2.46 6.56 15.20
CA TRP A 244 1.99 5.23 15.57
C TRP A 244 0.47 5.12 15.80
N ASP A 245 -0.17 6.22 16.20
CA ASP A 245 -1.62 6.26 16.41
C ASP A 245 -2.42 6.04 15.12
N TYR A 246 -1.81 6.30 13.96
CA TYR A 246 -2.51 6.31 12.68
C TYR A 246 -1.99 5.29 11.68
N ALA A 247 -0.70 4.95 11.75
CA ALA A 247 -0.04 4.08 10.78
C ALA A 247 1.22 3.42 11.37
N GLY A 248 1.93 2.63 10.57
CA GLY A 248 3.11 1.86 10.99
C GLY A 248 4.44 2.29 10.34
N GLY A 249 4.57 3.55 9.88
CA GLY A 249 5.79 4.05 9.25
C GLY A 249 6.11 3.38 7.92
N LEU A 250 7.36 3.49 7.47
CA LEU A 250 7.82 2.88 6.21
C LEU A 250 7.68 1.35 6.21
N MET A 251 7.74 0.72 7.39
CA MET A 251 7.57 -0.72 7.52
C MET A 251 6.21 -1.21 7.01
N THR A 252 5.15 -0.42 7.17
CA THR A 252 3.83 -0.75 6.63
C THR A 252 3.51 0.02 5.35
N ASP A 253 3.92 1.28 5.20
CA ASP A 253 3.61 2.06 3.99
C ASP A 253 4.28 1.48 2.73
N TRP A 254 5.62 1.21 2.78
CA TRP A 254 6.37 0.59 1.69
C TRP A 254 6.51 -0.92 1.85
N GLY A 255 6.58 -1.40 3.10
CA GLY A 255 6.75 -2.82 3.39
C GLY A 255 5.66 -3.67 2.76
N VAL A 256 4.39 -3.28 2.88
CA VAL A 256 3.27 -4.03 2.28
C VAL A 256 3.34 -4.13 0.75
N HIS A 257 4.06 -3.22 0.07
CA HIS A 257 4.28 -3.34 -1.38
C HIS A 257 5.35 -4.37 -1.74
N LEU A 258 6.42 -4.44 -0.96
CA LEU A 258 7.62 -5.19 -1.32
C LEU A 258 7.66 -6.55 -0.61
N ILE A 259 7.22 -6.63 0.64
CA ILE A 259 7.03 -7.89 1.36
C ILE A 259 5.95 -8.73 0.69
N ASP A 260 4.87 -8.10 0.18
CA ASP A 260 3.86 -8.79 -0.64
C ASP A 260 4.50 -9.63 -1.76
N TYR A 261 5.45 -9.04 -2.49
CA TYR A 261 6.16 -9.75 -3.56
C TYR A 261 7.12 -10.80 -3.05
N ALA A 262 7.78 -10.57 -1.90
CA ALA A 262 8.58 -11.61 -1.26
C ALA A 262 7.72 -12.84 -0.93
N LEU A 263 6.58 -12.61 -0.29
CA LEU A 263 5.63 -13.68 0.03
C LEU A 263 5.09 -14.36 -1.22
N TYR A 264 4.75 -13.60 -2.25
CA TYR A 264 4.23 -14.14 -3.51
C TYR A 264 5.28 -14.99 -4.24
N GLY A 265 6.51 -14.50 -4.38
CA GLY A 265 7.59 -15.24 -5.03
C GLY A 265 7.99 -16.50 -4.27
N MET A 266 8.00 -16.44 -2.94
CA MET A 266 8.34 -17.57 -2.08
C MET A 266 7.14 -18.48 -1.74
N LYS A 267 5.91 -18.14 -2.19
CA LYS A 267 4.66 -18.83 -1.84
C LYS A 267 4.50 -19.01 -0.32
N ALA A 268 4.85 -17.96 0.42
CA ALA A 268 4.92 -18.00 1.87
C ALA A 268 3.79 -17.19 2.54
N GLY A 269 3.50 -17.51 3.77
CA GLY A 269 2.62 -16.78 4.69
C GLY A 269 3.43 -16.11 5.82
N THR A 270 2.96 -16.28 7.07
CA THR A 270 3.64 -15.73 8.25
C THR A 270 4.96 -16.45 8.56
N PRO A 271 6.00 -15.71 9.02
CA PRO A 271 7.30 -16.29 9.39
C PRO A 271 7.22 -17.02 10.75
N LYS A 272 8.19 -17.87 11.04
CA LYS A 272 8.36 -18.50 12.35
C LYS A 272 8.79 -17.52 13.43
N SER A 273 9.65 -16.59 13.08
CA SER A 273 10.14 -15.56 13.98
C SER A 273 10.54 -14.31 13.23
N VAL A 274 10.58 -13.20 13.95
CA VAL A 274 11.02 -11.91 13.43
C VAL A 274 11.92 -11.23 14.45
N MET A 275 12.99 -10.60 13.97
CA MET A 275 13.79 -9.67 14.75
C MET A 275 13.97 -8.37 13.97
N ALA A 276 14.01 -7.23 14.67
CA ALA A 276 14.19 -5.94 14.04
C ALA A 276 15.04 -5.01 14.90
N ILE A 277 15.81 -4.16 14.22
CA ILE A 277 16.59 -3.09 14.82
C ILE A 277 16.44 -1.82 13.99
N GLY A 278 16.37 -0.68 14.63
CA GLY A 278 16.22 0.60 13.96
C GLY A 278 16.18 1.76 14.92
N GLY A 279 15.90 2.93 14.39
CA GLY A 279 15.78 4.15 15.18
C GLY A 279 15.62 5.39 14.31
N LYS A 280 15.68 6.54 14.95
CA LYS A 280 15.69 7.85 14.31
C LYS A 280 17.15 8.29 14.15
N PHE A 281 17.84 7.75 13.13
CA PHE A 281 19.28 7.97 12.91
C PHE A 281 19.55 9.13 11.95
N ALA A 282 18.66 9.32 10.95
CA ALA A 282 18.77 10.44 10.03
C ALA A 282 18.25 11.74 10.65
N TYR A 283 17.12 11.68 11.35
CA TYR A 283 16.41 12.83 11.90
C TYR A 283 16.05 12.65 13.38
N PRO A 284 17.05 12.57 14.29
CA PRO A 284 16.83 12.19 15.70
C PRO A 284 15.90 13.14 16.46
N ASN A 285 15.80 14.39 16.01
CA ASN A 285 15.05 15.45 16.68
C ASN A 285 13.85 15.96 15.88
N ASP A 286 13.38 15.23 14.88
CA ASP A 286 12.16 15.60 14.15
C ASP A 286 10.89 15.16 14.89
N ALA A 287 9.72 15.55 14.41
CA ALA A 287 8.44 15.25 15.05
C ALA A 287 7.90 13.84 14.77
N SER A 288 8.53 13.05 13.86
CA SER A 288 8.07 11.69 13.57
C SER A 288 8.26 10.75 14.75
N GLU A 289 7.41 9.74 14.88
CA GLU A 289 7.47 8.74 15.94
C GLU A 289 8.02 7.40 15.45
N THR A 290 7.87 7.11 14.16
CA THR A 290 8.36 5.86 13.55
C THR A 290 9.84 5.96 13.21
N PRO A 291 10.59 4.84 13.18
CA PRO A 291 12.00 4.86 12.81
C PRO A 291 12.19 5.35 11.36
N ASP A 292 13.18 6.18 11.16
CA ASP A 292 13.63 6.62 9.83
C ASP A 292 14.58 5.62 9.18
N SER A 293 15.16 4.72 9.97
CA SER A 293 16.05 3.65 9.55
C SER A 293 15.71 2.39 10.33
N LEU A 294 15.45 1.27 9.63
CA LEU A 294 15.10 -0.01 10.25
C LEU A 294 15.51 -1.17 9.35
N GLN A 295 16.03 -2.24 9.98
CA GLN A 295 16.22 -3.55 9.37
C GLN A 295 15.38 -4.58 10.14
N ALA A 296 14.73 -5.50 9.39
CA ALA A 296 14.00 -6.62 9.96
C ALA A 296 14.34 -7.91 9.21
N VAL A 297 14.51 -9.00 9.96
CA VAL A 297 14.74 -10.34 9.42
C VAL A 297 13.58 -11.23 9.82
N PHE A 298 12.94 -11.83 8.81
CA PHE A 298 11.84 -12.77 8.94
C PHE A 298 12.35 -14.17 8.63
N GLU A 299 12.25 -15.09 9.58
CA GLU A 299 12.72 -16.46 9.47
C GLU A 299 11.61 -17.39 8.99
N TYR A 300 11.92 -18.17 7.96
CA TYR A 300 11.10 -19.29 7.45
C TYR A 300 11.91 -20.60 7.58
N ASP A 301 11.35 -21.73 7.14
CA ASP A 301 12.02 -23.03 7.22
C ASP A 301 13.29 -23.09 6.37
N ASP A 302 13.18 -22.68 5.11
CA ASP A 302 14.23 -22.90 4.10
C ASP A 302 14.84 -21.58 3.58
N PHE A 303 14.32 -20.43 3.97
CA PHE A 303 14.79 -19.12 3.54
C PHE A 303 14.54 -18.04 4.60
N SER A 304 15.05 -16.84 4.34
CA SER A 304 14.71 -15.66 5.12
C SER A 304 14.30 -14.50 4.22
N ILE A 305 13.46 -13.61 4.76
CA ILE A 305 13.19 -12.30 4.16
C ILE A 305 13.94 -11.26 4.98
N LEU A 306 14.72 -10.42 4.30
CA LEU A 306 15.33 -9.23 4.87
C LEU A 306 14.59 -8.00 4.37
N TRP A 307 14.10 -7.19 5.29
CA TRP A 307 13.58 -5.85 5.03
C TRP A 307 14.56 -4.80 5.51
N GLU A 308 14.76 -3.75 4.73
CA GLU A 308 15.45 -2.56 5.20
C GLU A 308 14.83 -1.28 4.62
N HIS A 309 14.78 -0.22 5.44
CA HIS A 309 14.47 1.10 4.94
C HIS A 309 15.36 2.18 5.56
N ALA A 310 15.53 3.27 4.82
CA ALA A 310 16.20 4.47 5.30
C ALA A 310 15.61 5.71 4.60
N THR A 311 15.50 6.83 5.33
CA THR A 311 15.10 8.11 4.77
C THR A 311 16.30 9.02 4.50
N GLY A 312 16.14 10.01 3.61
CA GLY A 312 17.17 10.98 3.30
C GLY A 312 18.33 10.47 2.43
N ILE A 313 18.30 9.21 2.03
CA ILE A 313 19.30 8.60 1.12
C ILE A 313 18.62 7.81 0.00
N ASP A 314 19.24 7.80 -1.20
CA ASP A 314 18.71 7.14 -2.42
C ASP A 314 19.56 5.97 -2.91
N GLY A 315 20.67 5.65 -2.23
CA GLY A 315 21.70 4.75 -2.72
C GLY A 315 21.26 3.31 -2.97
N GLY A 316 20.36 2.78 -2.22
CA GLY A 316 19.70 1.48 -2.39
C GLY A 316 20.56 0.29 -2.84
N ASN A 317 19.96 -0.89 -2.87
CA ASN A 317 20.61 -2.10 -3.34
C ASN A 317 20.53 -2.21 -4.87
N TYR A 318 21.54 -2.78 -5.49
CA TYR A 318 21.60 -2.99 -6.96
C TYR A 318 21.42 -1.67 -7.76
N GLY A 319 21.82 -0.53 -7.19
CA GLY A 319 21.64 0.79 -7.81
C GLY A 319 20.19 1.27 -7.87
N ARG A 320 19.28 0.69 -7.08
CA ARG A 320 17.85 1.01 -7.02
C ARG A 320 17.46 1.46 -5.63
N ASN A 321 16.76 2.58 -5.53
CA ASN A 321 16.35 3.13 -4.23
C ASN A 321 15.26 2.31 -3.53
N HIS A 322 14.53 1.47 -4.24
CA HIS A 322 13.60 0.49 -3.69
C HIS A 322 13.56 -0.74 -4.58
N GLY A 323 13.15 -1.86 -4.04
CA GLY A 323 12.99 -3.08 -4.83
C GLY A 323 12.96 -4.33 -3.97
N ILE A 324 12.99 -5.45 -4.68
CA ILE A 324 13.13 -6.78 -4.11
C ILE A 324 14.12 -7.58 -4.92
N ALA A 325 14.94 -8.39 -4.26
CA ALA A 325 15.81 -9.36 -4.87
C ALA A 325 15.51 -10.77 -4.36
N PHE A 326 15.38 -11.73 -5.28
CA PHE A 326 15.29 -13.16 -5.00
C PHE A 326 16.66 -13.77 -5.28
N ILE A 327 17.37 -14.19 -4.24
CA ILE A 327 18.75 -14.63 -4.30
C ILE A 327 18.80 -16.15 -4.23
N GLY A 328 19.03 -16.76 -5.37
CA GLY A 328 19.07 -18.21 -5.55
C GLY A 328 20.47 -18.74 -5.83
N ASN A 329 20.62 -20.07 -5.90
CA ASN A 329 21.90 -20.73 -6.11
C ASN A 329 22.50 -20.49 -7.50
N ASN A 330 21.66 -20.19 -8.53
CA ASN A 330 22.09 -19.98 -9.89
C ASN A 330 22.14 -18.50 -10.29
N GLY A 331 21.32 -17.66 -9.66
CA GLY A 331 21.24 -16.25 -9.98
C GLY A 331 20.34 -15.47 -9.05
N THR A 332 20.42 -14.15 -9.15
CA THR A 332 19.61 -13.20 -8.40
C THR A 332 18.67 -12.47 -9.37
N LEU A 333 17.36 -12.57 -9.15
CA LEU A 333 16.38 -11.73 -9.81
C LEU A 333 16.16 -10.46 -9.00
N VAL A 334 16.34 -9.29 -9.62
CA VAL A 334 16.11 -7.97 -9.01
C VAL A 334 14.92 -7.32 -9.70
N LEU A 335 13.94 -6.85 -8.91
CA LEU A 335 12.66 -6.30 -9.37
C LEU A 335 12.33 -4.99 -8.66
N ASP A 336 11.90 -3.99 -9.42
CA ASP A 336 11.30 -2.75 -8.93
C ASP A 336 10.21 -2.23 -9.88
N ARG A 337 9.72 -1.01 -9.65
CA ARG A 337 8.69 -0.39 -10.49
C ARG A 337 9.17 -0.04 -11.90
N SER A 338 10.46 -0.03 -12.17
CA SER A 338 11.04 0.23 -13.50
C SER A 338 11.15 -1.03 -14.35
N GLY A 339 11.22 -2.22 -13.72
CA GLY A 339 11.36 -3.49 -14.39
C GLY A 339 12.12 -4.52 -13.55
N TRP A 340 12.50 -5.63 -14.17
CA TRP A 340 13.27 -6.69 -13.53
C TRP A 340 14.41 -7.18 -14.42
N GLU A 341 15.43 -7.74 -13.79
CA GLU A 341 16.61 -8.31 -14.44
C GLU A 341 17.11 -9.52 -13.66
N VAL A 342 17.98 -10.32 -14.29
CA VAL A 342 18.64 -11.46 -13.63
C VAL A 342 20.14 -11.32 -13.74
N ILE A 343 20.80 -11.39 -12.59
CA ILE A 343 22.24 -11.38 -12.40
C ILE A 343 22.67 -12.81 -12.08
N PRO A 344 23.48 -13.48 -12.94
CA PRO A 344 23.95 -14.85 -12.67
C PRO A 344 24.86 -14.93 -11.47
N GLU A 345 24.76 -16.01 -10.70
CA GLU A 345 25.83 -16.47 -9.81
C GLU A 345 26.91 -17.20 -10.59
N ASN A 346 28.14 -17.13 -10.10
CA ASN A 346 29.26 -17.79 -10.76
C ASN A 346 29.72 -19.04 -10.00
N GLU A 347 30.06 -20.08 -10.73
CA GLU A 347 30.77 -21.20 -10.19
C GLU A 347 32.22 -20.81 -9.89
N PHE A 348 32.67 -21.05 -8.68
CA PHE A 348 34.03 -20.73 -8.23
C PHE A 348 35.05 -21.60 -8.93
N GLN A 349 35.99 -21.01 -9.67
CA GLN A 349 37.03 -21.70 -10.42
C GLN A 349 38.42 -21.66 -9.75
N GLY A 350 38.50 -21.05 -8.58
CA GLY A 350 39.73 -20.83 -7.83
C GLY A 350 40.09 -19.35 -7.72
N TRP A 351 40.93 -19.01 -6.73
CA TRP A 351 41.33 -17.62 -6.48
C TRP A 351 42.04 -17.01 -7.69
N GLY A 352 41.60 -15.83 -8.10
CA GLY A 352 42.18 -15.11 -9.26
C GLY A 352 41.73 -15.62 -10.61
N LYS A 353 40.82 -16.60 -10.68
CA LYS A 353 40.21 -17.06 -11.93
C LYS A 353 38.81 -16.45 -12.10
N GLU A 354 38.44 -16.20 -13.36
CA GLU A 354 37.07 -15.78 -13.67
C GLU A 354 36.12 -16.95 -13.43
N GLY A 355 34.96 -16.65 -12.78
CA GLY A 355 33.93 -17.65 -12.52
C GLY A 355 33.12 -17.95 -13.77
N ILE A 356 32.55 -19.15 -13.85
CA ILE A 356 31.63 -19.54 -14.91
C ILE A 356 30.20 -19.24 -14.48
N PRO A 357 29.44 -18.40 -15.23
CA PRO A 357 28.03 -18.13 -14.92
C PRO A 357 27.20 -19.41 -14.86
N ARG A 358 26.40 -19.59 -13.80
CA ARG A 358 25.52 -20.76 -13.61
C ARG A 358 24.24 -20.69 -14.44
N MET A 359 23.93 -19.50 -14.96
CA MET A 359 22.80 -19.26 -15.86
C MET A 359 23.08 -18.06 -16.75
N GLU A 360 22.26 -17.87 -17.76
CA GLU A 360 22.31 -16.70 -18.63
C GLU A 360 21.82 -15.45 -17.89
N ALA A 361 22.52 -14.33 -18.06
CA ALA A 361 22.06 -13.03 -17.58
C ALA A 361 20.83 -12.57 -18.38
N LEU A 362 19.83 -12.04 -17.71
CA LEU A 362 18.72 -11.37 -18.38
C LEU A 362 18.82 -9.86 -18.14
N PRO A 363 18.92 -9.08 -19.23
CA PRO A 363 18.95 -7.62 -19.11
C PRO A 363 17.61 -7.09 -18.60
N LEU A 364 17.58 -5.82 -18.20
CA LEU A 364 16.39 -5.17 -17.68
C LEU A 364 15.16 -5.34 -18.60
N GLN A 365 14.18 -6.07 -18.11
CA GLN A 365 12.84 -6.18 -18.68
C GLN A 365 12.02 -4.99 -18.17
N GLN A 366 11.82 -3.99 -19.02
CA GLN A 366 11.22 -2.72 -18.61
C GLN A 366 9.73 -2.85 -18.31
N ASN A 367 9.24 -2.01 -17.40
CA ASN A 367 7.83 -1.86 -17.13
C ASN A 367 7.05 -1.43 -18.38
N GLN A 368 5.87 -2.02 -18.55
CA GLN A 368 4.92 -1.70 -19.61
C GLN A 368 3.54 -1.41 -19.00
N GLY A 369 3.02 -0.21 -19.24
CA GLY A 369 1.66 0.17 -18.88
C GLY A 369 1.47 0.66 -17.43
N SER A 370 0.21 0.90 -17.08
CA SER A 370 -0.22 1.36 -15.76
C SER A 370 -0.78 0.20 -14.94
N GLY A 371 -0.06 -0.22 -13.91
CA GLY A 371 -0.53 -1.26 -13.00
C GLY A 371 -1.83 -0.86 -12.30
N LEU A 372 -1.99 0.43 -11.94
CA LEU A 372 -3.19 0.92 -11.30
C LEU A 372 -4.43 0.78 -12.21
N ASP A 373 -4.33 1.14 -13.48
CA ASP A 373 -5.46 1.05 -14.42
C ASP A 373 -5.87 -0.41 -14.66
N LEU A 374 -4.90 -1.31 -14.76
CA LEU A 374 -5.17 -2.74 -14.88
C LEU A 374 -5.80 -3.30 -13.59
N HIS A 375 -5.40 -2.79 -12.44
CA HIS A 375 -5.89 -3.25 -11.15
C HIS A 375 -7.33 -2.82 -10.90
N THR A 376 -7.65 -1.56 -11.17
CA THR A 376 -9.02 -1.04 -11.07
C THR A 376 -9.95 -1.70 -12.08
N LYS A 377 -9.45 -1.99 -13.30
CA LYS A 377 -10.20 -2.75 -14.29
C LYS A 377 -10.51 -4.18 -13.81
N ASN A 378 -9.52 -4.88 -13.25
CA ASN A 378 -9.70 -6.21 -12.68
C ASN A 378 -10.76 -6.22 -11.56
N PHE A 379 -10.78 -5.18 -10.71
CA PHE A 379 -11.83 -5.03 -9.70
C PHE A 379 -13.24 -4.92 -10.32
N ILE A 380 -13.42 -4.03 -11.31
CA ILE A 380 -14.74 -3.85 -11.96
C ILE A 380 -15.17 -5.11 -12.70
N GLU A 381 -14.26 -5.85 -13.33
CA GLU A 381 -14.56 -7.14 -13.96
C GLU A 381 -15.04 -8.16 -12.93
N ALA A 382 -14.44 -8.22 -11.74
CA ALA A 382 -14.87 -9.08 -10.65
C ALA A 382 -16.24 -8.65 -10.08
N VAL A 383 -16.50 -7.34 -9.93
CA VAL A 383 -17.80 -6.80 -9.52
C VAL A 383 -18.89 -7.21 -10.50
N LYS A 384 -18.65 -7.07 -11.80
CA LYS A 384 -19.62 -7.42 -12.87
C LYS A 384 -19.90 -8.92 -12.93
N SER A 385 -18.88 -9.74 -12.82
CA SER A 385 -18.99 -11.20 -12.87
C SER A 385 -19.40 -11.84 -11.54
N ARG A 386 -19.43 -11.08 -10.45
CA ARG A 386 -19.62 -11.57 -9.07
C ARG A 386 -18.64 -12.72 -8.71
N ASN A 387 -17.43 -12.69 -9.26
CA ASN A 387 -16.42 -13.72 -9.06
C ASN A 387 -15.15 -13.17 -8.43
N ALA A 388 -15.02 -13.32 -7.11
CA ALA A 388 -13.85 -12.88 -6.33
C ALA A 388 -12.57 -13.69 -6.62
N ILE A 389 -12.68 -14.89 -7.25
CA ILE A 389 -11.50 -15.73 -7.57
C ILE A 389 -10.59 -15.03 -8.59
N ASN A 390 -11.16 -14.17 -9.43
CA ASN A 390 -10.42 -13.45 -10.47
C ASN A 390 -9.72 -12.19 -9.97
N LEU A 391 -9.85 -11.85 -8.68
CA LEU A 391 -9.16 -10.67 -8.12
C LEU A 391 -7.64 -10.91 -8.05
N ASN A 392 -6.87 -9.94 -8.51
CA ASN A 392 -5.41 -9.97 -8.43
C ASN A 392 -4.89 -9.74 -7.00
N ALA A 393 -5.65 -9.01 -6.18
CA ALA A 393 -5.34 -8.75 -4.78
C ALA A 393 -6.61 -8.89 -3.89
N PRO A 394 -7.12 -10.12 -3.67
CA PRO A 394 -8.19 -10.35 -2.69
C PRO A 394 -7.70 -10.01 -1.28
N ILE A 395 -8.61 -9.94 -0.30
CA ILE A 395 -8.30 -9.58 1.09
C ILE A 395 -7.13 -10.38 1.68
N LYS A 396 -7.00 -11.66 1.33
CA LYS A 396 -5.91 -12.53 1.82
C LYS A 396 -4.53 -12.01 1.46
N VAL A 397 -4.38 -11.43 0.26
CA VAL A 397 -3.12 -10.79 -0.18
C VAL A 397 -2.79 -9.59 0.70
N GLY A 398 -3.76 -8.71 0.93
CA GLY A 398 -3.58 -7.56 1.82
C GLY A 398 -3.30 -7.96 3.26
N TYR A 399 -3.99 -9.00 3.73
CA TYR A 399 -3.79 -9.57 5.06
C TYR A 399 -2.36 -10.09 5.25
N ASP A 400 -1.88 -10.96 4.37
CA ASP A 400 -0.54 -11.54 4.51
C ASP A 400 0.55 -10.46 4.50
N ALA A 401 0.48 -9.53 3.57
CA ALA A 401 1.44 -8.43 3.47
C ALA A 401 1.40 -7.52 4.71
N ALA A 402 0.21 -7.16 5.20
CA ALA A 402 0.06 -6.31 6.38
C ALA A 402 0.50 -7.03 7.65
N MET A 403 0.10 -8.30 7.84
CA MET A 403 0.49 -9.10 9.00
C MET A 403 2.02 -9.19 9.13
N VAL A 404 2.71 -9.58 8.06
CA VAL A 404 4.18 -9.72 8.10
C VAL A 404 4.85 -8.35 8.32
N SER A 405 4.36 -7.29 7.69
CA SER A 405 4.86 -5.94 7.92
C SER A 405 4.66 -5.50 9.38
N HIS A 406 3.49 -5.72 9.97
CA HIS A 406 3.25 -5.42 11.38
C HIS A 406 4.11 -6.26 12.33
N MET A 407 4.39 -7.53 12.01
CA MET A 407 5.33 -8.35 12.79
C MET A 407 6.71 -7.70 12.90
N GLY A 408 7.19 -7.06 11.82
CA GLY A 408 8.42 -6.25 11.86
C GLY A 408 8.34 -5.09 12.85
N ASN A 409 7.21 -4.37 12.87
CA ASN A 409 6.98 -3.31 13.86
C ASN A 409 6.83 -3.84 15.29
N VAL A 410 6.20 -5.00 15.49
CA VAL A 410 6.10 -5.66 16.80
C VAL A 410 7.48 -6.05 17.32
N ALA A 411 8.32 -6.66 16.48
CA ALA A 411 9.70 -7.01 16.84
C ALA A 411 10.52 -5.75 17.20
N TYR A 412 10.41 -4.68 16.43
CA TYR A 412 11.06 -3.41 16.71
C TYR A 412 10.62 -2.81 18.05
N LYS A 413 9.31 -2.74 18.31
CA LYS A 413 8.75 -2.15 19.54
C LYS A 413 9.04 -3.01 20.78
N SER A 414 9.06 -4.33 20.65
CA SER A 414 9.39 -5.25 21.75
C SER A 414 10.88 -5.24 22.09
N GLY A 415 11.75 -4.85 21.14
CA GLY A 415 13.19 -4.90 21.27
C GLY A 415 13.78 -6.32 21.32
N ASN A 416 12.97 -7.33 21.01
CA ASN A 416 13.33 -8.74 21.08
C ASN A 416 13.05 -9.47 19.76
N ARG A 417 13.68 -10.64 19.59
CA ARG A 417 13.21 -11.61 18.61
C ARG A 417 11.88 -12.18 19.09
N VAL A 418 10.84 -12.08 18.26
CA VAL A 418 9.50 -12.57 18.56
C VAL A 418 9.22 -13.83 17.73
N TYR A 419 8.58 -14.82 18.33
CA TYR A 419 8.23 -16.10 17.72
C TYR A 419 6.72 -16.17 17.50
N TRP A 420 6.31 -16.58 16.30
CA TRP A 420 4.92 -16.69 15.90
C TRP A 420 4.45 -18.14 15.93
N ASP A 421 3.36 -18.41 16.59
CA ASP A 421 2.64 -19.69 16.50
C ASP A 421 1.47 -19.54 15.51
N ALA A 422 1.63 -20.11 14.34
CA ALA A 422 0.63 -20.07 13.28
C ALA A 422 -0.68 -20.79 13.65
N ASN A 423 -0.65 -21.77 14.59
CA ASN A 423 -1.83 -22.53 15.00
C ASN A 423 -2.74 -21.67 15.90
N SER A 424 -2.16 -20.90 16.80
CA SER A 424 -2.92 -20.02 17.69
C SER A 424 -3.15 -18.63 17.10
N GLY A 425 -2.42 -18.24 16.06
CA GLY A 425 -2.43 -16.88 15.52
C GLY A 425 -1.89 -15.85 16.53
N ARG A 426 -0.88 -16.22 17.33
CA ARG A 426 -0.33 -15.39 18.41
C ARG A 426 1.20 -15.51 18.48
N PHE A 427 1.82 -14.51 19.05
CA PHE A 427 3.22 -14.60 19.48
C PHE A 427 3.32 -15.44 20.75
N THR A 428 4.45 -16.11 20.93
CA THR A 428 4.75 -16.81 22.18
C THR A 428 5.07 -15.84 23.34
N ASP A 429 5.35 -14.59 23.03
CA ASP A 429 5.66 -13.51 23.96
C ASP A 429 4.42 -12.65 24.23
N GLN A 430 4.11 -12.40 25.53
CA GLN A 430 2.91 -11.64 25.93
C GLN A 430 2.99 -10.17 25.51
N THR A 431 4.16 -9.53 25.64
CA THR A 431 4.36 -8.12 25.26
C THR A 431 4.12 -7.94 23.75
N ALA A 432 4.63 -8.88 22.94
CA ALA A 432 4.36 -8.87 21.50
C ALA A 432 2.88 -8.99 21.19
N ASN A 433 2.13 -9.82 21.93
CA ASN A 433 0.67 -9.95 21.77
C ASN A 433 -0.07 -8.65 22.16
N GLU A 434 0.39 -7.92 23.16
CA GLU A 434 -0.20 -6.63 23.55
C GLU A 434 0.02 -5.57 22.45
N ILE A 435 1.22 -5.54 21.85
CA ILE A 435 1.57 -4.60 20.77
C ILE A 435 0.74 -4.84 19.50
N MET A 436 0.32 -6.08 19.23
CA MET A 436 -0.48 -6.41 18.05
C MET A 436 -1.95 -5.95 18.13
N MET A 437 -2.42 -5.60 19.33
CA MET A 437 -3.82 -5.26 19.57
C MET A 437 -4.18 -3.87 19.05
N ALA A 438 -5.43 -3.73 18.58
CA ALA A 438 -5.98 -2.45 18.19
C ALA A 438 -6.35 -1.60 19.39
N SER A 439 -6.12 -0.28 19.29
CA SER A 439 -6.62 0.69 20.24
C SER A 439 -7.82 1.44 19.64
N TYR A 440 -8.95 1.46 20.36
CA TYR A 440 -10.16 2.17 19.96
C TYR A 440 -10.54 3.19 21.01
N ASN A 441 -10.73 4.43 20.60
CA ASN A 441 -10.96 5.59 21.47
C ASN A 441 -12.19 6.39 21.01
N ASN A 442 -12.50 7.48 21.69
CA ASN A 442 -13.51 8.47 21.31
C ASN A 442 -14.92 7.87 21.09
N GLY A 443 -15.24 6.79 21.80
CA GLY A 443 -16.53 6.10 21.65
C GLY A 443 -16.62 5.11 20.48
N TRP A 444 -15.62 5.06 19.63
CA TRP A 444 -15.51 4.03 18.58
C TRP A 444 -15.16 2.68 19.19
N LYS A 445 -15.59 1.62 18.54
CA LYS A 445 -15.35 0.24 19.00
C LYS A 445 -14.86 -0.61 17.83
N LEU A 446 -14.03 -1.59 18.16
CA LEU A 446 -13.66 -2.62 17.20
C LEU A 446 -14.96 -3.31 16.73
N PRO A 447 -15.21 -3.47 15.41
CA PRO A 447 -16.34 -4.22 14.90
C PRO A 447 -16.38 -5.64 15.45
N GLN A 448 -17.59 -6.21 15.60
CA GLN A 448 -17.78 -7.57 16.14
C GLN A 448 -18.01 -8.60 15.03
#